data_0548565249bd07c143c8725c3215c1af
#
_entry.id   0548565249bd07c143c8725c3215c1af
#
_cell.length_a   1.000
_cell.length_b   1.000
_cell.length_c   1.000
_cell.angle_alpha   90.00
_cell.angle_beta   90.00
_cell.angle_gamma   90.00
#
_symmetry.space_group_name_H-M   'P 1'
#
loop_
_entity.id
_entity.type
_entity.pdbx_description
1 polymer ?
#
loop_
_entity_poly.entity_id
_entity_poly.type
_entity_poly.pdbx_seq_one_letter_code
_entity_poly.pdbx_strand_id
1 'polypeptide(L)'
;MLFRSIALITPDSERTFATHLGAAIELTGDDLNSDQFDDYDLLYLEGYLINNKELVEKACDLARKAGMEIALDLASYNVVETHLEDFSYIISKYVDILFANEEEARAYTGQDTEKAMEKISEQVQITVIKTGSQGSLVKRKEELIKIDAVPVKCVDTTGAGDLYAAGFLYGYLNDQPLSKCGAMGSLLASNVIDLMGARIPDSRWPEIKNKVSDIINR
;
A
#
# COMPACT_ATOMS: atom_id res chain seq x y z
N MET A 1 -18.90 2.07 19.13
CA MET A 1 -19.02 0.61 18.80
C MET A 1 -17.70 0.18 18.15
N LEU A 2 -17.20 -1.05 18.43
CA LEU A 2 -15.90 -1.49 17.90
C LEU A 2 -16.01 -1.91 16.43
N PHE A 3 -14.97 -1.61 15.64
CA PHE A 3 -14.77 -2.18 14.32
C PHE A 3 -14.76 -3.71 14.37
N ARG A 4 -15.44 -4.38 13.46
CA ARG A 4 -15.47 -5.83 13.33
C ARG A 4 -15.50 -6.22 11.86
N SER A 5 -14.74 -7.25 11.51
CA SER A 5 -14.77 -7.82 10.17
C SER A 5 -14.78 -9.36 10.26
N ILE A 6 -15.51 -10.00 9.36
CA ILE A 6 -15.49 -11.44 9.15
C ILE A 6 -14.84 -11.65 7.78
N ALA A 7 -13.73 -12.36 7.77
CA ALA A 7 -13.09 -12.79 6.53
C ALA A 7 -13.60 -14.18 6.13
N LEU A 8 -14.09 -14.32 4.91
CA LEU A 8 -14.42 -15.59 4.27
C LEU A 8 -13.31 -15.90 3.26
N ILE A 9 -12.59 -16.98 3.47
CA ILE A 9 -11.45 -17.39 2.64
C ILE A 9 -11.84 -18.66 1.90
N THR A 10 -11.71 -18.64 0.58
CA THR A 10 -12.00 -19.76 -0.31
C THR A 10 -10.76 -20.64 -0.53
N PRO A 11 -10.91 -21.91 -1.01
CA PRO A 11 -9.80 -22.84 -1.18
C PRO A 11 -8.70 -22.36 -2.15
N ASP A 12 -9.00 -21.41 -3.02
CA ASP A 12 -8.07 -20.73 -3.94
C ASP A 12 -7.33 -19.53 -3.31
N SER A 13 -7.49 -19.36 -1.97
CA SER A 13 -6.91 -18.27 -1.17
C SER A 13 -7.49 -16.88 -1.46
N GLU A 14 -8.60 -16.79 -2.20
CA GLU A 14 -9.36 -15.55 -2.36
C GLU A 14 -10.17 -15.24 -1.10
N ARG A 15 -10.43 -13.95 -0.86
CA ARG A 15 -11.11 -13.51 0.36
C ARG A 15 -12.21 -12.49 0.09
N THR A 16 -13.26 -12.60 0.88
CA THR A 16 -14.35 -11.62 0.95
C THR A 16 -14.55 -11.18 2.40
N PHE A 17 -14.76 -9.89 2.62
CA PHE A 17 -14.98 -9.34 3.96
C PHE A 17 -16.42 -8.87 4.15
N ALA A 18 -17.02 -9.26 5.27
CA ALA A 18 -18.20 -8.61 5.81
C ALA A 18 -17.78 -7.71 6.99
N THR A 19 -17.79 -6.40 6.76
CA THR A 19 -17.21 -5.43 7.69
C THR A 19 -18.25 -4.51 8.30
N HIS A 20 -18.19 -4.33 9.63
CA HIS A 20 -18.89 -3.29 10.36
C HIS A 20 -17.86 -2.28 10.88
N LEU A 21 -17.85 -1.08 10.30
CA LEU A 21 -16.81 -0.08 10.54
C LEU A 21 -16.88 0.53 11.96
N GLY A 22 -18.05 0.46 12.62
CA GLY A 22 -18.19 0.98 13.98
C GLY A 22 -17.90 2.47 14.07
N ALA A 23 -17.11 2.89 15.04
CA ALA A 23 -16.73 4.29 15.23
C ALA A 23 -15.76 4.82 14.15
N ALA A 24 -15.18 3.96 13.32
CA ALA A 24 -14.27 4.40 12.27
C ALA A 24 -14.96 5.31 11.22
N ILE A 25 -16.28 5.16 11.02
CA ILE A 25 -17.04 6.05 10.12
C ILE A 25 -17.34 7.43 10.71
N GLU A 26 -17.13 7.59 12.01
CA GLU A 26 -17.39 8.86 12.72
C GLU A 26 -16.20 9.82 12.64
N LEU A 27 -15.02 9.32 12.19
CA LEU A 27 -13.81 10.13 12.04
C LEU A 27 -14.02 11.19 10.95
N THR A 28 -13.71 12.43 11.29
CA THR A 28 -13.87 13.60 10.42
C THR A 28 -12.58 14.42 10.34
N GLY A 29 -12.53 15.37 9.43
CA GLY A 29 -11.41 16.31 9.36
C GLY A 29 -11.21 17.16 10.61
N ASP A 30 -12.25 17.35 11.43
CA ASP A 30 -12.17 18.10 12.69
C ASP A 30 -11.41 17.34 13.80
N ASP A 31 -11.30 16.02 13.65
CA ASP A 31 -10.51 15.18 14.57
C ASP A 31 -8.99 15.27 14.29
N LEU A 32 -8.61 15.90 13.16
CA LEU A 32 -7.22 16.06 12.75
C LEU A 32 -6.71 17.46 13.08
N ASN A 33 -5.54 17.50 13.74
CA ASN A 33 -4.81 18.73 14.02
C ASN A 33 -3.32 18.60 13.61
N SER A 34 -2.61 19.75 13.51
CA SER A 34 -1.22 19.79 13.05
C SER A 34 -0.27 18.94 13.89
N ASP A 35 -0.48 18.93 15.21
CA ASP A 35 0.44 18.29 16.15
C ASP A 35 0.51 16.77 15.97
N GLN A 36 -0.51 16.17 15.33
CA GLN A 36 -0.53 14.75 14.99
C GLN A 36 0.38 14.40 13.81
N PHE A 37 0.87 15.40 13.06
CA PHE A 37 1.72 15.24 11.89
C PHE A 37 3.17 15.66 12.15
N ASP A 38 3.44 16.28 13.31
CA ASP A 38 4.79 16.64 13.70
C ASP A 38 5.64 15.37 13.92
N ASP A 39 6.92 15.45 13.62
CA ASP A 39 7.90 14.37 13.79
C ASP A 39 7.68 13.11 12.88
N TYR A 40 6.89 13.25 11.80
CA TYR A 40 6.74 12.20 10.79
C TYR A 40 7.24 12.66 9.41
N ASP A 41 7.83 11.72 8.66
CA ASP A 41 8.38 11.99 7.32
C ASP A 41 7.39 11.63 6.21
N LEU A 42 6.43 10.73 6.48
CA LEU A 42 5.53 10.19 5.48
C LEU A 42 4.14 9.91 6.05
N LEU A 43 3.11 10.31 5.30
CA LEU A 43 1.72 9.91 5.52
C LEU A 43 1.39 8.74 4.60
N TYR A 44 0.99 7.59 5.16
CA TYR A 44 0.45 6.48 4.40
C TYR A 44 -1.08 6.44 4.50
N LEU A 45 -1.74 6.40 3.35
CA LEU A 45 -3.19 6.39 3.22
C LEU A 45 -3.68 5.07 2.60
N GLU A 46 -4.68 4.49 3.21
CA GLU A 46 -5.47 3.39 2.67
C GLU A 46 -6.59 3.91 1.78
N GLY A 47 -6.70 3.40 0.57
CA GLY A 47 -7.71 3.83 -0.41
C GLY A 47 -9.16 3.71 0.07
N TYR A 48 -9.43 2.84 1.03
CA TYR A 48 -10.76 2.76 1.67
C TYR A 48 -11.20 4.07 2.34
N LEU A 49 -10.27 4.93 2.74
CA LEU A 49 -10.57 6.23 3.35
C LEU A 49 -11.20 7.22 2.37
N ILE A 50 -11.11 6.99 1.05
CA ILE A 50 -11.66 7.88 0.02
C ILE A 50 -13.18 8.06 0.14
N ASN A 51 -13.89 7.14 0.80
CA ASN A 51 -15.29 7.29 1.15
C ASN A 51 -15.56 8.54 2.00
N ASN A 52 -14.53 9.07 2.67
CA ASN A 52 -14.55 10.34 3.37
C ASN A 52 -13.48 11.28 2.78
N LYS A 53 -13.78 11.81 1.60
CA LYS A 53 -12.86 12.67 0.83
C LYS A 53 -12.37 13.87 1.66
N GLU A 54 -13.24 14.51 2.44
CA GLU A 54 -12.89 15.68 3.24
C GLU A 54 -11.84 15.34 4.30
N LEU A 55 -11.96 14.17 4.94
CA LEU A 55 -10.96 13.66 5.87
C LEU A 55 -9.61 13.43 5.16
N VAL A 56 -9.63 12.80 3.99
CA VAL A 56 -8.41 12.53 3.20
C VAL A 56 -7.75 13.82 2.77
N GLU A 57 -8.50 14.78 2.23
CA GLU A 57 -7.97 16.10 1.84
C GLU A 57 -7.35 16.82 3.04
N LYS A 58 -8.04 16.83 4.19
CA LYS A 58 -7.53 17.46 5.40
C LYS A 58 -6.23 16.81 5.87
N ALA A 59 -6.16 15.47 5.86
CA ALA A 59 -4.94 14.74 6.22
C ALA A 59 -3.78 15.09 5.26
N CYS A 60 -4.04 15.10 3.95
CA CYS A 60 -3.05 15.48 2.94
C CYS A 60 -2.56 16.93 3.13
N ASP A 61 -3.48 17.87 3.36
CA ASP A 61 -3.11 19.28 3.58
C ASP A 61 -2.25 19.48 4.83
N LEU A 62 -2.53 18.74 5.91
CA LEU A 62 -1.73 18.78 7.14
C LEU A 62 -0.35 18.14 6.91
N ALA A 63 -0.29 16.99 6.27
CA ALA A 63 0.96 16.33 5.92
C ALA A 63 1.85 17.22 5.04
N ARG A 64 1.29 17.84 4.02
CA ARG A 64 2.04 18.78 3.16
C ARG A 64 2.56 20.00 3.92
N LYS A 65 1.78 20.54 4.85
CA LYS A 65 2.23 21.66 5.73
C LYS A 65 3.37 21.24 6.66
N ALA A 66 3.36 20.00 7.12
CA ALA A 66 4.43 19.42 7.92
C ALA A 66 5.66 19.00 7.09
N GLY A 67 5.60 19.10 5.74
CA GLY A 67 6.70 18.72 4.84
C GLY A 67 6.79 17.21 4.55
N MET A 68 5.75 16.44 4.89
CA MET A 68 5.71 15.01 4.70
C MET A 68 5.51 14.61 3.23
N GLU A 69 6.06 13.48 2.83
CA GLU A 69 5.66 12.77 1.62
C GLU A 69 4.35 12.01 1.84
N ILE A 70 3.60 11.74 0.78
CA ILE A 70 2.31 11.06 0.85
C ILE A 70 2.33 9.82 -0.02
N ALA A 71 2.12 8.67 0.61
CA ALA A 71 1.93 7.39 -0.04
C ALA A 71 0.46 6.96 0.04
N LEU A 72 -0.07 6.44 -1.05
CA LEU A 72 -1.45 5.93 -1.15
C LEU A 72 -1.44 4.50 -1.69
N ASP A 73 -2.14 3.57 -1.04
CA ASP A 73 -2.52 2.27 -1.62
C ASP A 73 -3.97 2.34 -2.11
N LEU A 74 -4.24 1.90 -3.34
CA LEU A 74 -5.60 1.93 -3.92
C LEU A 74 -6.57 0.98 -3.22
N ALA A 75 -6.08 0.01 -2.47
CA ALA A 75 -6.76 -0.91 -1.57
C ALA A 75 -7.79 -1.87 -2.20
N SER A 76 -8.60 -1.46 -3.18
CA SER A 76 -9.59 -2.32 -3.83
C SER A 76 -10.08 -1.73 -5.16
N TYR A 77 -10.14 -2.57 -6.21
CA TYR A 77 -10.64 -2.16 -7.52
C TYR A 77 -12.09 -1.65 -7.47
N ASN A 78 -12.96 -2.25 -6.64
CA ASN A 78 -14.35 -1.79 -6.47
C ASN A 78 -14.44 -0.36 -5.91
N VAL A 79 -13.56 -0.03 -4.95
CA VAL A 79 -13.51 1.32 -4.38
C VAL A 79 -12.97 2.31 -5.41
N VAL A 80 -11.96 1.90 -6.19
CA VAL A 80 -11.41 2.72 -7.27
C VAL A 80 -12.47 3.03 -8.33
N GLU A 81 -13.22 2.03 -8.81
CA GLU A 81 -14.30 2.21 -9.80
C GLU A 81 -15.40 3.14 -9.28
N THR A 82 -15.75 3.03 -8.00
CA THR A 82 -16.82 3.84 -7.39
C THR A 82 -16.39 5.30 -7.18
N HIS A 83 -15.11 5.56 -6.90
CA HIS A 83 -14.57 6.87 -6.53
C HIS A 83 -13.45 7.36 -7.46
N LEU A 84 -13.53 7.01 -8.74
CA LEU A 84 -12.46 7.28 -9.72
C LEU A 84 -12.06 8.76 -9.80
N GLU A 85 -13.06 9.66 -9.79
CA GLU A 85 -12.81 11.10 -9.84
C GLU A 85 -12.11 11.61 -8.59
N ASP A 86 -12.50 11.12 -7.40
CA ASP A 86 -11.88 11.50 -6.14
C ASP A 86 -10.45 10.98 -6.04
N PHE A 87 -10.20 9.71 -6.44
CA PHE A 87 -8.84 9.18 -6.56
C PHE A 87 -7.99 10.02 -7.51
N SER A 88 -8.51 10.33 -8.71
CA SER A 88 -7.78 11.13 -9.69
C SER A 88 -7.39 12.50 -9.14
N TYR A 89 -8.30 13.14 -8.41
CA TYR A 89 -8.04 14.43 -7.76
C TYR A 89 -6.97 14.31 -6.66
N ILE A 90 -7.14 13.36 -5.74
CA ILE A 90 -6.18 13.17 -4.60
C ILE A 90 -4.80 12.78 -5.12
N ILE A 91 -4.73 11.84 -6.06
CA ILE A 91 -3.46 11.37 -6.62
C ILE A 91 -2.71 12.50 -7.30
N SER A 92 -3.36 13.21 -8.21
CA SER A 92 -2.71 14.28 -8.97
C SER A 92 -2.28 15.48 -8.13
N LYS A 93 -2.95 15.71 -7.00
CA LYS A 93 -2.69 16.89 -6.15
C LYS A 93 -1.71 16.61 -5.01
N TYR A 94 -1.72 15.40 -4.47
CA TYR A 94 -1.06 15.14 -3.21
C TYR A 94 -0.08 13.95 -3.19
N VAL A 95 -0.29 12.91 -4.01
CA VAL A 95 0.39 11.64 -3.83
C VAL A 95 1.78 11.64 -4.46
N ASP A 96 2.79 11.22 -3.70
CA ASP A 96 4.17 11.02 -4.17
C ASP A 96 4.44 9.56 -4.55
N ILE A 97 3.88 8.62 -3.78
CA ILE A 97 4.08 7.18 -3.96
C ILE A 97 2.72 6.49 -4.07
N LEU A 98 2.47 5.80 -5.19
CA LEU A 98 1.23 5.04 -5.37
C LEU A 98 1.51 3.54 -5.37
N PHE A 99 0.77 2.81 -4.52
CA PHE A 99 0.71 1.35 -4.51
C PHE A 99 -0.60 0.88 -5.12
N ALA A 100 -0.51 -0.13 -5.98
CA ALA A 100 -1.67 -0.81 -6.56
C ALA A 100 -1.35 -2.29 -6.81
N ASN A 101 -2.37 -3.13 -6.94
CA ASN A 101 -2.25 -4.39 -7.65
C ASN A 101 -2.68 -4.23 -9.11
N GLU A 102 -2.63 -5.30 -9.92
CA GLU A 102 -2.97 -5.25 -11.34
C GLU A 102 -4.43 -4.87 -11.59
N GLU A 103 -5.37 -5.35 -10.76
CA GLU A 103 -6.80 -5.07 -10.88
C GLU A 103 -7.10 -3.61 -10.49
N GLU A 104 -6.51 -3.11 -9.43
CA GLU A 104 -6.61 -1.73 -8.97
C GLU A 104 -6.03 -0.75 -10.00
N ALA A 105 -4.83 -1.06 -10.54
CA ALA A 105 -4.20 -0.26 -11.57
C ALA A 105 -5.06 -0.22 -12.86
N ARG A 106 -5.67 -1.36 -13.22
CA ARG A 106 -6.61 -1.46 -14.34
C ARG A 106 -7.88 -0.65 -14.08
N ALA A 107 -8.48 -0.75 -12.89
CA ALA A 107 -9.66 0.00 -12.51
C ALA A 107 -9.41 1.52 -12.58
N TYR A 108 -8.24 1.96 -12.10
CA TYR A 108 -7.86 3.37 -12.11
C TYR A 108 -7.57 3.92 -13.51
N THR A 109 -6.90 3.13 -14.37
CA THR A 109 -6.39 3.64 -15.66
C THR A 109 -7.20 3.22 -16.87
N GLY A 110 -7.99 2.13 -16.77
CA GLY A 110 -8.65 1.47 -17.88
C GLY A 110 -7.68 0.69 -18.78
N GLN A 111 -6.44 0.44 -18.36
CA GLN A 111 -5.36 -0.12 -19.17
C GLN A 111 -4.80 -1.43 -18.57
N ASP A 112 -4.06 -2.19 -19.40
CA ASP A 112 -3.23 -3.30 -18.92
C ASP A 112 -2.09 -2.80 -18.01
N THR A 113 -1.46 -3.72 -17.27
CA THR A 113 -0.45 -3.41 -16.25
C THR A 113 0.68 -2.52 -16.78
N GLU A 114 1.20 -2.78 -17.98
CA GLU A 114 2.32 -2.01 -18.53
C GLU A 114 1.91 -0.58 -18.85
N LYS A 115 0.77 -0.40 -19.53
CA LYS A 115 0.26 0.94 -19.84
C LYS A 115 -0.27 1.67 -18.60
N ALA A 116 -0.82 0.93 -17.63
CA ALA A 116 -1.21 1.47 -16.35
C ALA A 116 0.00 2.03 -15.59
N MET A 117 1.12 1.29 -15.58
CA MET A 117 2.39 1.75 -15.01
C MET A 117 2.81 3.10 -15.60
N GLU A 118 2.82 3.22 -16.95
CA GLU A 118 3.19 4.47 -17.62
C GLU A 118 2.25 5.62 -17.22
N LYS A 119 0.93 5.40 -17.33
CA LYS A 119 -0.07 6.43 -17.04
C LYS A 119 -0.06 6.92 -15.59
N ILE A 120 0.18 6.02 -14.63
CA ILE A 120 0.28 6.38 -13.21
C ILE A 120 1.60 7.13 -12.94
N SER A 121 2.71 6.70 -13.55
CA SER A 121 4.03 7.31 -13.36
C SER A 121 4.13 8.75 -13.90
N GLU A 122 3.20 9.17 -14.75
CA GLU A 122 3.07 10.56 -15.18
C GLU A 122 2.49 11.47 -14.07
N GLN A 123 1.84 10.89 -13.06
CA GLN A 123 1.12 11.61 -12.01
C GLN A 123 1.85 11.62 -10.67
N VAL A 124 2.66 10.58 -10.39
CA VAL A 124 3.33 10.39 -9.09
C VAL A 124 4.84 10.17 -9.26
N GLN A 125 5.60 10.40 -8.20
CA GLN A 125 7.06 10.22 -8.25
C GLN A 125 7.47 8.74 -8.30
N ILE A 126 6.75 7.88 -7.59
CA ILE A 126 7.02 6.43 -7.53
C ILE A 126 5.71 5.69 -7.70
N THR A 127 5.68 4.77 -8.66
CA THR A 127 4.57 3.84 -8.89
C THR A 127 5.02 2.43 -8.54
N VAL A 128 4.21 1.72 -7.76
CA VAL A 128 4.42 0.31 -7.41
C VAL A 128 3.20 -0.48 -7.82
N ILE A 129 3.36 -1.42 -8.75
CA ILE A 129 2.29 -2.37 -9.13
C ILE A 129 2.68 -3.77 -8.68
N LYS A 130 1.92 -4.31 -7.73
CA LYS A 130 2.05 -5.69 -7.21
C LYS A 130 1.44 -6.67 -8.20
N THR A 131 2.20 -7.67 -8.66
CA THR A 131 1.82 -8.65 -9.69
C THR A 131 1.75 -10.08 -9.13
N GLY A 132 1.33 -10.20 -7.89
CA GLY A 132 1.13 -11.47 -7.19
C GLY A 132 2.37 -12.34 -7.19
N SER A 133 2.27 -13.58 -7.69
CA SER A 133 3.37 -14.54 -7.75
C SER A 133 4.49 -14.14 -8.72
N GLN A 134 4.29 -13.14 -9.56
CA GLN A 134 5.31 -12.61 -10.45
C GLN A 134 6.13 -11.46 -9.80
N GLY A 135 5.79 -11.09 -8.57
CA GLY A 135 6.50 -10.07 -7.81
C GLY A 135 5.87 -8.69 -7.91
N SER A 136 6.64 -7.69 -8.33
CA SER A 136 6.13 -6.33 -8.51
C SER A 136 6.97 -5.54 -9.50
N LEU A 137 6.36 -4.48 -10.03
CA LEU A 137 7.00 -3.48 -10.86
C LEU A 137 7.10 -2.18 -10.07
N VAL A 138 8.26 -1.55 -10.07
CA VAL A 138 8.50 -0.26 -9.41
C VAL A 138 9.04 0.70 -10.46
N LYS A 139 8.42 1.87 -10.61
CA LYS A 139 8.86 2.88 -11.56
C LYS A 139 9.07 4.23 -10.88
N ARG A 140 10.21 4.86 -11.19
CA ARG A 140 10.53 6.25 -10.85
C ARG A 140 11.10 6.90 -12.10
N LYS A 141 10.42 7.89 -12.67
CA LYS A 141 10.80 8.52 -13.94
C LYS A 141 10.96 7.47 -15.05
N GLU A 142 12.12 7.41 -15.69
CA GLU A 142 12.45 6.43 -16.76
C GLU A 142 12.94 5.07 -16.22
N GLU A 143 13.23 4.98 -14.92
CA GLU A 143 13.73 3.75 -14.31
C GLU A 143 12.57 2.83 -13.98
N LEU A 144 12.49 1.66 -14.66
CA LEU A 144 11.57 0.57 -14.36
C LEU A 144 12.35 -0.59 -13.77
N ILE A 145 11.95 -1.02 -12.56
CA ILE A 145 12.59 -2.09 -11.81
C ILE A 145 11.58 -3.22 -11.64
N LYS A 146 11.96 -4.43 -12.06
CA LYS A 146 11.20 -5.64 -11.75
C LYS A 146 11.75 -6.26 -10.47
N ILE A 147 10.86 -6.54 -9.52
CA ILE A 147 11.17 -7.19 -8.25
C ILE A 147 10.59 -8.60 -8.28
N ASP A 148 11.39 -9.58 -8.04
CA ASP A 148 10.94 -10.96 -7.98
C ASP A 148 10.12 -11.24 -6.71
N ALA A 149 9.12 -12.11 -6.85
CA ALA A 149 8.41 -12.63 -5.68
C ALA A 149 9.32 -13.58 -4.88
N VAL A 150 9.18 -13.57 -3.57
CA VAL A 150 9.79 -14.62 -2.73
C VAL A 150 8.88 -15.85 -2.78
N PRO A 151 9.40 -17.00 -3.29
CA PRO A 151 8.60 -18.21 -3.42
C PRO A 151 8.11 -18.72 -2.07
N VAL A 152 6.80 -18.91 -1.93
CA VAL A 152 6.16 -19.40 -0.72
C VAL A 152 4.84 -20.10 -1.07
N LYS A 153 4.41 -21.02 -0.21
CA LYS A 153 3.07 -21.60 -0.35
C LYS A 153 2.03 -20.61 0.20
N CYS A 154 1.21 -20.08 -0.68
CA CYS A 154 0.12 -19.20 -0.28
C CYS A 154 -0.98 -19.98 0.47
N VAL A 155 -1.38 -19.47 1.61
CA VAL A 155 -2.48 -19.96 2.46
C VAL A 155 -3.60 -18.92 2.51
N ASP A 156 -3.23 -17.65 2.72
CA ASP A 156 -4.18 -16.54 2.85
C ASP A 156 -3.48 -15.24 2.39
N THR A 157 -4.07 -14.53 1.44
CA THR A 157 -3.49 -13.28 0.90
C THR A 157 -3.79 -12.05 1.74
N THR A 158 -4.48 -12.20 2.88
CA THR A 158 -4.83 -11.09 3.77
C THR A 158 -3.58 -10.40 4.32
N GLY A 159 -3.50 -9.08 4.15
CA GLY A 159 -2.37 -8.28 4.62
C GLY A 159 -1.12 -8.31 3.72
N ALA A 160 -1.15 -9.04 2.58
CA ALA A 160 -0.01 -9.08 1.66
C ALA A 160 0.37 -7.68 1.14
N GLY A 161 -0.63 -6.88 0.74
CA GLY A 161 -0.45 -5.49 0.28
C GLY A 161 0.13 -4.61 1.37
N ASP A 162 -0.45 -4.67 2.58
CA ASP A 162 -0.05 -3.87 3.73
C ASP A 162 1.40 -4.16 4.13
N LEU A 163 1.75 -5.45 4.22
CA LEU A 163 3.11 -5.86 4.56
C LEU A 163 4.12 -5.54 3.44
N TYR A 164 3.68 -5.63 2.16
CA TYR A 164 4.51 -5.18 1.05
C TYR A 164 4.80 -3.67 1.18
N ALA A 165 3.77 -2.84 1.35
CA ALA A 165 3.93 -1.41 1.52
C ALA A 165 4.79 -1.07 2.74
N ALA A 166 4.57 -1.73 3.88
CA ALA A 166 5.38 -1.54 5.08
C ALA A 166 6.87 -1.84 4.85
N GLY A 167 7.20 -2.95 4.18
CA GLY A 167 8.59 -3.31 3.86
C GLY A 167 9.22 -2.36 2.86
N PHE A 168 8.47 -1.94 1.83
CA PHE A 168 8.91 -0.98 0.84
C PHE A 168 9.22 0.39 1.47
N LEU A 169 8.27 0.92 2.24
CA LEU A 169 8.40 2.23 2.88
C LEU A 169 9.48 2.23 3.97
N TYR A 170 9.68 1.11 4.68
CA TYR A 170 10.82 1.00 5.58
C TYR A 170 12.16 1.17 4.85
N GLY A 171 12.33 0.51 3.71
CA GLY A 171 13.53 0.70 2.89
C GLY A 171 13.65 2.13 2.36
N TYR A 172 12.56 2.68 1.87
CA TYR A 172 12.49 4.02 1.30
C TYR A 172 12.91 5.11 2.31
N LEU A 173 12.32 5.08 3.51
CA LEU A 173 12.63 6.02 4.60
C LEU A 173 14.03 5.83 5.21
N ASN A 174 14.72 4.73 4.87
CA ASN A 174 16.13 4.50 5.22
C ASN A 174 17.06 4.68 3.99
N ASP A 175 16.66 5.48 3.01
CA ASP A 175 17.44 5.86 1.83
C ASP A 175 17.98 4.66 1.01
N GLN A 176 17.27 3.53 1.03
CA GLN A 176 17.67 2.38 0.25
C GLN A 176 17.26 2.52 -1.23
N PRO A 177 18.04 1.96 -2.18
CA PRO A 177 17.63 1.87 -3.58
C PRO A 177 16.27 1.20 -3.73
N LEU A 178 15.46 1.64 -4.71
CA LEU A 178 14.11 1.11 -4.92
C LEU A 178 14.04 -0.40 -5.15
N SER A 179 15.10 -0.98 -5.73
CA SER A 179 15.24 -2.44 -5.85
C SER A 179 15.28 -3.14 -4.49
N LYS A 180 15.98 -2.56 -3.51
CA LYS A 180 16.01 -3.08 -2.13
C LYS A 180 14.71 -2.81 -1.40
N CYS A 181 14.07 -1.65 -1.62
CA CYS A 181 12.74 -1.36 -1.07
C CYS A 181 11.72 -2.42 -1.52
N GLY A 182 11.67 -2.70 -2.82
CA GLY A 182 10.80 -3.74 -3.37
C GLY A 182 11.12 -5.15 -2.84
N ALA A 183 12.41 -5.49 -2.69
CA ALA A 183 12.83 -6.77 -2.13
C ALA A 183 12.39 -6.93 -0.65
N MET A 184 12.44 -5.87 0.17
CA MET A 184 11.92 -5.86 1.53
C MET A 184 10.39 -6.00 1.54
N GLY A 185 9.68 -5.31 0.64
CA GLY A 185 8.24 -5.47 0.44
C GLY A 185 7.87 -6.92 0.11
N SER A 186 8.53 -7.52 -0.89
CA SER A 186 8.33 -8.93 -1.25
C SER A 186 8.62 -9.90 -0.10
N LEU A 187 9.67 -9.63 0.68
CA LEU A 187 10.03 -10.44 1.84
C LEU A 187 8.92 -10.40 2.90
N LEU A 188 8.40 -9.23 3.25
CA LEU A 188 7.36 -9.12 4.27
C LEU A 188 6.03 -9.72 3.77
N ALA A 189 5.64 -9.44 2.53
CA ALA A 189 4.45 -10.05 1.92
C ALA A 189 4.52 -11.57 1.94
N SER A 190 5.67 -12.18 1.59
CA SER A 190 5.84 -13.64 1.60
C SER A 190 5.69 -14.25 3.00
N ASN A 191 6.08 -13.52 4.05
CA ASN A 191 6.00 -13.99 5.44
C ASN A 191 4.61 -13.90 6.06
N VAL A 192 3.68 -13.19 5.44
CA VAL A 192 2.28 -13.16 5.90
C VAL A 192 1.40 -14.13 5.13
N ILE A 193 1.61 -14.30 3.81
CA ILE A 193 0.70 -15.11 2.98
C ILE A 193 0.83 -16.64 3.19
N ASP A 194 1.82 -17.12 3.89
CA ASP A 194 1.94 -18.55 4.30
C ASP A 194 1.23 -18.86 5.63
N LEU A 195 0.53 -17.87 6.16
CA LEU A 195 -0.21 -17.92 7.42
C LEU A 195 -1.69 -17.63 7.19
N MET A 196 -2.52 -18.00 8.13
CA MET A 196 -3.91 -17.56 8.18
C MET A 196 -3.99 -16.20 8.90
N GLY A 197 -4.61 -15.21 8.24
CA GLY A 197 -4.77 -13.85 8.78
C GLY A 197 -3.60 -12.92 8.45
N ALA A 198 -3.75 -11.65 8.81
CA ALA A 198 -2.90 -10.54 8.38
C ALA A 198 -1.69 -10.26 9.30
N ARG A 199 -1.39 -11.14 10.26
CA ARG A 199 -0.37 -10.87 11.28
C ARG A 199 0.78 -11.87 11.23
N ILE A 200 1.99 -11.37 11.09
CA ILE A 200 3.23 -12.15 11.27
C ILE A 200 3.45 -12.40 12.77
N PRO A 201 3.62 -13.66 13.22
CA PRO A 201 3.90 -13.98 14.62
C PRO A 201 5.22 -13.36 15.09
N ASP A 202 5.27 -12.95 16.37
CA ASP A 202 6.44 -12.30 16.96
C ASP A 202 7.72 -13.16 16.86
N SER A 203 7.56 -14.48 16.88
CA SER A 203 8.66 -15.45 16.75
C SER A 203 9.37 -15.42 15.39
N ARG A 204 8.74 -14.91 14.31
CA ARG A 204 9.36 -14.79 12.98
C ARG A 204 10.18 -13.52 12.79
N TRP A 205 9.93 -12.48 13.57
CA TRP A 205 10.57 -11.18 13.38
C TRP A 205 12.11 -11.20 13.49
N PRO A 206 12.76 -11.99 14.38
CA PRO A 206 14.21 -12.07 14.41
C PRO A 206 14.83 -12.52 13.07
N GLU A 207 14.23 -13.54 12.43
CA GLU A 207 14.70 -14.03 11.13
C GLU A 207 14.44 -13.00 10.03
N ILE A 208 13.25 -12.37 10.00
CA ILE A 208 12.90 -11.33 9.04
C ILE A 208 13.87 -10.16 9.14
N LYS A 209 14.17 -9.68 10.35
CA LYS A 209 15.13 -8.59 10.57
C LYS A 209 16.53 -8.93 10.06
N ASN A 210 16.99 -10.17 10.26
CA ASN A 210 18.27 -10.63 9.70
C ASN A 210 18.25 -10.57 8.16
N LYS A 211 17.19 -11.09 7.51
CA LYS A 211 17.05 -11.05 6.05
C LYS A 211 16.97 -9.62 5.51
N VAL A 212 16.27 -8.71 6.21
CA VAL A 212 16.27 -7.28 5.87
C VAL A 212 17.69 -6.70 5.96
N SER A 213 18.43 -7.00 7.02
CA SER A 213 19.83 -6.57 7.13
C SER A 213 20.70 -7.11 5.98
N ASP A 214 20.49 -8.35 5.55
CA ASP A 214 21.19 -8.93 4.41
C ASP A 214 20.86 -8.21 3.10
N ILE A 215 19.59 -7.79 2.90
CA ILE A 215 19.18 -7.00 1.72
C ILE A 215 19.87 -5.63 1.74
N ILE A 216 19.94 -4.98 2.90
CA ILE A 216 20.58 -3.67 3.05
C ILE A 216 22.08 -3.73 2.75
N ASN A 217 22.76 -4.78 3.18
CA ASN A 217 24.22 -4.89 3.13
C ASN A 217 24.77 -5.50 1.81
N ARG A 218 23.90 -5.98 0.91
CA ARG A 218 24.27 -6.45 -0.44
C ARG A 218 24.32 -5.27 -1.43
#